data_2dd32afdd21b42ecc69c43cd0f90dd42
#
_entry.id   2dd32afdd21b42ecc69c43cd0f90dd42
#
_cell.length_a   1.000
_cell.length_b   1.000
_cell.length_c   1.000
_cell.angle_alpha   90.00
_cell.angle_beta   90.00
_cell.angle_gamma   90.00
#
_symmetry.space_group_name_H-M   'P 1'
#
loop_
_entity.id
_entity.type
_entity.pdbx_description
1 polymer ?
#
loop_
_entity_poly.entity_id
_entity_poly.type
_entity_poly.pdbx_seq_one_letter_code
_entity_poly.pdbx_strand_id
1 'polypeptide(L)'
;MITTLDVETTFDVDEENKITSSPFNGNTLVSVGYKIDDNPVEYLCFYHRDEPPTPNAKSILQNVLDKTDVLVGHNIKFDYSWLIQCGFTYDNKLHDTMVMEYIMARGVKWGFSLEDCCKRKGVALKKSELIQPFMANKVSYEKIPWNIVYEYGKQDVESTYQLAVAQLSKLKIGWGDLYV
;
A
#
# COMPACT_ATOMS: atom_id res chain seq x y z
N MET A 1 -9.70 -5.92 14.58
CA MET A 1 -8.29 -5.69 14.16
C MET A 1 -8.28 -4.86 12.88
N ILE A 2 -7.51 -3.81 12.85
CA ILE A 2 -7.32 -2.97 11.66
C ILE A 2 -5.97 -3.32 11.07
N THR A 3 -5.92 -3.57 9.76
CA THR A 3 -4.66 -3.83 9.07
C THR A 3 -4.47 -2.82 7.95
N THR A 4 -3.39 -2.06 8.00
CA THR A 4 -2.96 -1.20 6.89
C THR A 4 -1.94 -1.97 6.07
N LEU A 5 -2.08 -1.98 4.75
CA LEU A 5 -1.10 -2.63 3.87
C LEU A 5 -0.83 -1.83 2.60
N ASP A 6 0.28 -2.20 1.97
CA ASP A 6 0.73 -1.71 0.67
C ASP A 6 1.50 -2.82 -0.05
N VAL A 7 1.33 -2.93 -1.37
CA VAL A 7 1.98 -3.96 -2.18
C VAL A 7 2.93 -3.35 -3.20
N GLU A 8 4.11 -3.96 -3.35
CA GLU A 8 5.02 -3.65 -4.45
C GLU A 8 5.01 -4.80 -5.47
N THR A 9 5.06 -4.45 -6.73
CA THR A 9 4.87 -5.40 -7.82
C THR A 9 5.90 -5.20 -8.92
N THR A 10 6.16 -6.22 -9.73
CA THR A 10 6.85 -5.98 -10.99
C THR A 10 5.97 -5.15 -11.91
N PHE A 11 6.59 -4.47 -12.85
CA PHE A 11 5.88 -3.73 -13.89
C PHE A 11 6.61 -3.82 -15.22
N ASP A 12 5.88 -3.58 -16.28
CA ASP A 12 6.37 -3.41 -17.64
C ASP A 12 6.25 -1.96 -18.08
N VAL A 13 6.88 -1.65 -19.21
CA VAL A 13 6.75 -0.35 -19.88
C VAL A 13 6.07 -0.59 -21.21
N ASP A 14 4.93 0.04 -21.43
CA ASP A 14 4.15 -0.11 -22.66
C ASP A 14 4.75 0.67 -23.85
N GLU A 15 4.13 0.52 -25.02
CA GLU A 15 4.55 1.20 -26.26
C GLU A 15 4.48 2.73 -26.17
N GLU A 16 3.63 3.28 -25.29
CA GLU A 16 3.55 4.71 -25.00
C GLU A 16 4.54 5.17 -23.92
N ASN A 17 5.45 4.28 -23.54
CA ASN A 17 6.46 4.54 -22.52
C ASN A 17 5.88 4.79 -21.12
N LYS A 18 4.71 4.21 -20.79
CA LYS A 18 4.06 4.26 -19.49
C LYS A 18 4.35 3.00 -18.69
N ILE A 19 4.51 3.17 -17.38
CA ILE A 19 4.60 2.04 -16.44
C ILE A 19 3.22 1.39 -16.33
N THR A 20 3.18 0.07 -16.52
CA THR A 20 1.99 -0.76 -16.37
C THR A 20 2.28 -1.91 -15.43
N SER A 21 1.44 -2.09 -14.43
CA SER A 21 1.50 -3.24 -13.52
C SER A 21 0.11 -3.85 -13.40
N SER A 22 0.01 -5.11 -13.76
CA SER A 22 -1.25 -5.84 -13.70
C SER A 22 -1.00 -7.32 -13.43
N PRO A 23 -1.71 -7.91 -12.47
CA PRO A 23 -1.60 -9.36 -12.20
C PRO A 23 -2.06 -10.21 -13.40
N PHE A 24 -2.79 -9.62 -14.34
CA PHE A 24 -3.28 -10.30 -15.55
C PHE A 24 -2.27 -10.32 -16.71
N ASN A 25 -1.22 -9.49 -16.64
CA ASN A 25 -0.23 -9.33 -17.70
C ASN A 25 1.10 -10.02 -17.39
N GLY A 26 1.10 -11.00 -16.46
CA GLY A 26 2.33 -11.73 -16.10
C GLY A 26 3.23 -11.01 -15.10
N ASN A 27 2.82 -9.85 -14.60
CA ASN A 27 3.53 -9.21 -13.51
C ASN A 27 3.39 -10.00 -12.21
N THR A 28 4.32 -9.82 -11.28
CA THR A 28 4.46 -10.63 -10.07
C THR A 28 4.43 -9.74 -8.83
N LEU A 29 3.84 -10.24 -7.74
CA LEU A 29 3.89 -9.61 -6.42
C LEU A 29 5.33 -9.69 -5.90
N VAL A 30 5.94 -8.53 -5.64
CA VAL A 30 7.32 -8.43 -5.13
C VAL A 30 7.34 -8.50 -3.62
N SER A 31 6.59 -7.64 -2.96
CA SER A 31 6.54 -7.56 -1.50
C SER A 31 5.22 -7.02 -1.00
N VAL A 32 4.94 -7.26 0.27
CA VAL A 32 3.80 -6.70 1.00
C VAL A 32 4.28 -6.18 2.34
N GLY A 33 4.06 -4.89 2.56
CA GLY A 33 4.16 -4.28 3.88
C GLY A 33 2.80 -4.29 4.56
N TYR A 34 2.74 -4.53 5.86
CA TYR A 34 1.52 -4.39 6.64
C TYR A 34 1.76 -3.94 8.06
N LYS A 35 0.77 -3.27 8.64
CA LYS A 35 0.74 -2.80 10.03
C LYS A 35 -0.59 -3.20 10.65
N ILE A 36 -0.52 -3.89 11.78
CA ILE A 36 -1.69 -4.29 12.55
C ILE A 36 -1.89 -3.29 13.68
N ASP A 37 -3.05 -2.62 13.70
CA ASP A 37 -3.36 -1.55 14.64
C ASP A 37 -2.17 -0.57 14.78
N ASP A 38 -1.67 -0.29 15.97
CA ASP A 38 -0.51 0.59 16.17
C ASP A 38 0.82 -0.17 16.38
N ASN A 39 0.91 -1.44 15.97
CA ASN A 39 2.14 -2.20 16.03
C ASN A 39 3.16 -1.74 14.97
N PRO A 40 4.43 -2.09 15.09
CA PRO A 40 5.42 -1.84 14.05
C PRO A 40 5.02 -2.45 12.69
N VAL A 41 5.47 -1.82 11.60
CA VAL A 41 5.26 -2.36 10.25
C VAL A 41 6.08 -3.63 10.06
N GLU A 42 5.41 -4.69 9.65
CA GLU A 42 5.99 -5.94 9.16
C GLU A 42 6.11 -5.91 7.64
N TYR A 43 7.09 -6.64 7.08
CA TYR A 43 7.35 -6.61 5.65
C TYR A 43 7.73 -7.98 5.11
N LEU A 44 7.04 -8.45 4.08
CA LEU A 44 7.20 -9.77 3.49
C LEU A 44 7.75 -9.67 2.06
N CYS A 45 8.79 -10.43 1.76
CA CYS A 45 9.27 -10.64 0.40
C CYS A 45 8.56 -11.85 -0.23
N PHE A 46 8.03 -11.68 -1.45
CA PHE A 46 7.46 -12.75 -2.26
C PHE A 46 8.33 -13.10 -3.45
N TYR A 47 8.89 -12.07 -4.10
CA TYR A 47 9.76 -12.24 -5.26
C TYR A 47 10.72 -11.07 -5.38
N HIS A 48 12.02 -11.33 -5.27
CA HIS A 48 13.03 -10.28 -5.45
C HIS A 48 14.37 -10.90 -5.91
N ARG A 49 15.16 -10.13 -6.67
CA ARG A 49 16.44 -10.60 -7.21
C ARG A 49 17.47 -10.86 -6.11
N ASP A 50 17.55 -9.98 -5.12
CA ASP A 50 18.63 -9.96 -4.12
C ASP A 50 18.16 -10.48 -2.75
N GLU A 51 16.85 -10.71 -2.56
CA GLU A 51 16.27 -11.16 -1.29
C GLU A 51 15.46 -12.44 -1.50
N PRO A 52 15.72 -13.50 -0.75
CA PRO A 52 14.92 -14.71 -0.83
C PRO A 52 13.49 -14.45 -0.32
N PRO A 53 12.49 -15.16 -0.87
CA PRO A 53 11.13 -15.07 -0.36
C PRO A 53 11.06 -15.37 1.14
N THR A 54 10.31 -14.57 1.87
CA THR A 54 10.06 -14.82 3.30
C THR A 54 9.43 -16.20 3.49
N PRO A 55 10.00 -17.07 4.34
CA PRO A 55 9.42 -18.39 4.59
C PRO A 55 7.95 -18.28 5.01
N ASN A 56 7.08 -19.05 4.36
CA ASN A 56 5.63 -19.06 4.63
C ASN A 56 4.93 -17.70 4.46
N ALA A 57 5.48 -16.76 3.69
CA ALA A 57 4.91 -15.42 3.48
C ALA A 57 3.41 -15.45 3.16
N LYS A 58 2.99 -16.37 2.26
CA LYS A 58 1.57 -16.51 1.89
C LYS A 58 0.69 -16.88 3.10
N SER A 59 1.11 -17.85 3.89
CA SER A 59 0.35 -18.28 5.09
C SER A 59 0.34 -17.20 6.18
N ILE A 60 1.46 -16.49 6.35
CA ILE A 60 1.55 -15.38 7.31
C ILE A 60 0.55 -14.29 6.93
N LEU A 61 0.58 -13.82 5.68
CA LEU A 61 -0.31 -12.78 5.22
C LEU A 61 -1.78 -13.21 5.25
N GLN A 62 -2.10 -14.45 4.83
CA GLN A 62 -3.48 -14.96 4.91
C GLN A 62 -3.99 -14.97 6.35
N ASN A 63 -3.18 -15.44 7.32
CA ASN A 63 -3.56 -15.43 8.73
C ASN A 63 -3.80 -14.00 9.28
N VAL A 64 -3.13 -12.99 8.74
CA VAL A 64 -3.39 -11.59 9.08
C VAL A 64 -4.73 -11.15 8.48
N LEU A 65 -4.96 -11.43 7.20
CA LEU A 65 -6.21 -11.09 6.51
C LEU A 65 -7.43 -11.73 7.15
N ASP A 66 -7.33 -13.01 7.55
CA ASP A 66 -8.42 -13.77 8.20
C ASP A 66 -8.89 -13.14 9.52
N LYS A 67 -8.00 -12.40 10.20
CA LYS A 67 -8.29 -11.72 11.47
C LYS A 67 -8.61 -10.24 11.30
N THR A 68 -8.50 -9.71 10.09
CA THR A 68 -8.66 -8.29 9.80
C THR A 68 -10.14 -7.95 9.65
N ASP A 69 -10.64 -7.01 10.46
CA ASP A 69 -12.00 -6.47 10.32
C ASP A 69 -12.07 -5.36 9.28
N VAL A 70 -11.03 -4.51 9.21
CA VAL A 70 -10.91 -3.42 8.24
C VAL A 70 -9.51 -3.44 7.62
N LEU A 71 -9.46 -3.58 6.30
CA LEU A 71 -8.23 -3.46 5.53
C LEU A 71 -8.11 -2.04 4.98
N VAL A 72 -6.99 -1.39 5.28
CA VAL A 72 -6.71 0.00 4.96
C VAL A 72 -5.60 0.08 3.91
N GLY A 73 -5.78 0.91 2.90
CA GLY A 73 -4.75 1.23 1.91
C GLY A 73 -4.94 2.62 1.32
N HIS A 74 -4.00 3.03 0.49
CA HIS A 74 -4.10 4.25 -0.30
C HIS A 74 -4.28 3.88 -1.77
N ASN A 75 -5.47 4.08 -2.35
CA ASN A 75 -5.90 3.48 -3.61
C ASN A 75 -5.96 1.94 -3.48
N ILE A 76 -6.55 1.47 -2.38
CA ILE A 76 -6.59 0.05 -2.00
C ILE A 76 -7.15 -0.89 -3.07
N LYS A 77 -7.87 -0.37 -4.04
CA LYS A 77 -8.34 -1.14 -5.19
C LYS A 77 -7.19 -1.86 -5.91
N PHE A 78 -6.03 -1.20 -6.02
CA PHE A 78 -4.84 -1.78 -6.63
C PHE A 78 -4.34 -2.97 -5.79
N ASP A 79 -4.07 -2.74 -4.51
CA ASP A 79 -3.57 -3.75 -3.57
C ASP A 79 -4.50 -4.94 -3.46
N TYR A 80 -5.79 -4.66 -3.28
CA TYR A 80 -6.82 -5.69 -3.17
C TYR A 80 -6.90 -6.56 -4.43
N SER A 81 -6.81 -5.96 -5.62
CA SER A 81 -6.79 -6.72 -6.87
C SER A 81 -5.60 -7.68 -6.94
N TRP A 82 -4.42 -7.24 -6.49
CA TRP A 82 -3.23 -8.07 -6.42
C TRP A 82 -3.38 -9.21 -5.42
N LEU A 83 -3.91 -8.94 -4.23
CA LEU A 83 -4.14 -9.98 -3.23
C LEU A 83 -5.05 -11.08 -3.77
N ILE A 84 -6.19 -10.73 -4.34
CA ILE A 84 -7.15 -11.71 -4.87
C ILE A 84 -6.52 -12.52 -6.01
N GLN A 85 -5.82 -11.90 -6.94
CA GLN A 85 -5.17 -12.59 -8.06
C GLN A 85 -4.00 -13.48 -7.63
N CYS A 86 -3.33 -13.15 -6.53
CA CYS A 86 -2.30 -14.00 -5.90
C CYS A 86 -2.91 -15.15 -5.07
N GLY A 87 -4.24 -15.26 -5.02
CA GLY A 87 -4.98 -16.34 -4.35
C GLY A 87 -5.06 -16.15 -2.84
N PHE A 88 -5.07 -14.90 -2.38
CA PHE A 88 -5.52 -14.54 -1.03
C PHE A 88 -7.03 -14.38 -1.01
N THR A 89 -7.62 -14.57 0.16
CA THR A 89 -9.05 -14.33 0.41
C THR A 89 -9.22 -13.24 1.45
N TYR A 90 -10.13 -12.32 1.19
CA TYR A 90 -10.54 -11.28 2.11
C TYR A 90 -11.90 -10.74 1.66
N ASP A 91 -12.89 -10.77 2.53
CA ASP A 91 -14.29 -10.38 2.24
C ASP A 91 -14.88 -9.42 3.28
N ASN A 92 -14.04 -8.88 4.16
CA ASN A 92 -14.43 -7.87 5.13
C ASN A 92 -14.32 -6.44 4.54
N LYS A 93 -14.33 -5.45 5.43
CA LYS A 93 -14.41 -4.02 5.09
C LYS A 93 -13.11 -3.48 4.52
N LEU A 94 -13.20 -2.64 3.48
CA LEU A 94 -12.09 -1.90 2.89
C LEU A 94 -12.18 -0.43 3.26
N HIS A 95 -11.06 0.20 3.63
CA HIS A 95 -10.93 1.63 3.82
C HIS A 95 -9.86 2.21 2.90
N ASP A 96 -10.26 3.09 2.00
CA ASP A 96 -9.36 3.76 1.05
C ASP A 96 -9.11 5.21 1.47
N THR A 97 -7.86 5.49 1.89
CA THR A 97 -7.48 6.83 2.32
C THR A 97 -7.49 7.85 1.18
N MET A 98 -7.28 7.44 -0.07
CA MET A 98 -7.38 8.31 -1.23
C MET A 98 -8.83 8.70 -1.50
N VAL A 99 -9.76 7.75 -1.46
CA VAL A 99 -11.20 8.01 -1.62
C VAL A 99 -11.71 8.89 -0.48
N MET A 100 -11.27 8.64 0.75
CA MET A 100 -11.62 9.48 1.89
C MET A 100 -11.15 10.93 1.70
N GLU A 101 -9.91 11.15 1.23
CA GLU A 101 -9.43 12.51 0.90
C GLU A 101 -10.27 13.16 -0.18
N TYR A 102 -10.66 12.41 -1.22
CA TYR A 102 -11.52 12.92 -2.28
C TYR A 102 -12.88 13.38 -1.73
N ILE A 103 -13.51 12.59 -0.87
CA ILE A 103 -14.78 12.96 -0.22
C ILE A 103 -14.60 14.20 0.65
N MET A 104 -13.53 14.26 1.46
CA MET A 104 -13.23 15.40 2.33
C MET A 104 -12.89 16.69 1.57
N ALA A 105 -12.41 16.56 0.32
CA ALA A 105 -12.09 17.70 -0.56
C ALA A 105 -13.33 18.49 -1.01
N ARG A 106 -14.52 17.87 -0.98
CA ARG A 106 -15.79 18.52 -1.36
C ARG A 106 -15.74 19.26 -2.70
N GLY A 107 -15.11 18.64 -3.70
CA GLY A 107 -14.97 19.20 -5.05
C GLY A 107 -13.77 20.13 -5.27
N VAL A 108 -12.97 20.41 -4.26
CA VAL A 108 -11.70 21.11 -4.45
C VAL A 108 -10.74 20.21 -5.22
N LYS A 109 -10.18 20.74 -6.31
CA LYS A 109 -9.22 20.01 -7.16
C LYS A 109 -7.81 20.19 -6.61
N TRP A 110 -7.27 19.14 -6.00
CA TRP A 110 -5.87 19.04 -5.56
C TRP A 110 -5.32 17.62 -5.83
N GLY A 111 -4.04 17.40 -5.63
CA GLY A 111 -3.44 16.06 -5.77
C GLY A 111 -3.94 15.10 -4.68
N PHE A 112 -4.14 13.84 -5.05
CA PHE A 112 -4.58 12.77 -4.16
C PHE A 112 -3.53 11.67 -4.01
N SER A 113 -2.28 11.90 -4.44
CA SER A 113 -1.19 10.98 -4.13
C SER A 113 -1.00 10.88 -2.61
N LEU A 114 -0.45 9.76 -2.13
CA LEU A 114 -0.17 9.58 -0.71
C LEU A 114 0.68 10.74 -0.16
N GLU A 115 1.70 11.16 -0.91
CA GLU A 115 2.56 12.29 -0.55
C GLU A 115 1.78 13.59 -0.41
N ASP A 116 0.91 13.94 -1.37
CA ASP A 116 0.10 15.15 -1.31
C ASP A 116 -0.87 15.14 -0.12
N CYS A 117 -1.48 13.97 0.13
CA CYS A 117 -2.41 13.81 1.25
C CYS A 117 -1.69 13.95 2.60
N CYS A 118 -0.53 13.31 2.76
CA CYS A 118 0.29 13.41 3.97
C CYS A 118 0.77 14.84 4.23
N LYS A 119 1.26 15.54 3.19
CA LYS A 119 1.64 16.96 3.29
C LYS A 119 0.49 17.83 3.79
N ARG A 120 -0.71 17.66 3.24
CA ARG A 120 -1.90 18.44 3.66
C ARG A 120 -2.33 18.15 5.09
N LYS A 121 -2.14 16.94 5.58
CA LYS A 121 -2.50 16.54 6.95
C LYS A 121 -1.39 16.79 7.97
N GLY A 122 -0.18 17.12 7.52
CA GLY A 122 0.98 17.29 8.39
C GLY A 122 1.40 16.01 9.09
N VAL A 123 1.18 14.85 8.44
CA VAL A 123 1.63 13.53 8.91
C VAL A 123 2.96 13.13 8.28
N ALA A 124 3.55 12.01 8.72
CA ALA A 124 4.82 11.54 8.22
C ALA A 124 4.87 11.49 6.69
N LEU A 125 5.96 11.97 6.13
CA LEU A 125 6.14 12.02 4.68
C LEU A 125 6.62 10.68 4.16
N LYS A 126 6.09 10.31 3.00
CA LYS A 126 6.61 9.25 2.15
C LYS A 126 8.07 9.53 1.78
N LYS A 127 8.93 8.51 1.83
CA LYS A 127 10.33 8.61 1.40
C LYS A 127 10.46 8.43 -0.12
N SER A 128 9.70 9.20 -0.88
CA SER A 128 9.68 9.11 -2.35
C SER A 128 11.06 9.36 -2.98
N GLU A 129 11.93 10.13 -2.33
CA GLU A 129 13.29 10.37 -2.78
C GLU A 129 14.13 9.11 -2.89
N LEU A 130 13.83 8.06 -2.13
CA LEU A 130 14.55 6.78 -2.20
C LEU A 130 14.29 6.04 -3.50
N ILE A 131 13.05 6.07 -3.99
CA ILE A 131 12.60 5.30 -5.13
C ILE A 131 12.62 6.09 -6.46
N GLN A 132 12.51 7.43 -6.39
CA GLN A 132 12.42 8.30 -7.56
C GLN A 132 13.50 8.07 -8.62
N PRO A 133 14.80 7.90 -8.29
CA PRO A 133 15.84 7.67 -9.30
C PRO A 133 15.60 6.38 -10.10
N PHE A 134 15.05 5.36 -9.47
CA PHE A 134 14.72 4.08 -10.10
C PHE A 134 13.45 4.20 -10.95
N MET A 135 12.42 4.85 -10.45
CA MET A 135 11.18 5.08 -11.17
C MET A 135 11.39 5.96 -12.41
N ALA A 136 12.23 7.00 -12.32
CA ALA A 136 12.61 7.84 -13.46
C ALA A 136 13.30 7.03 -14.57
N ASN A 137 14.05 6.01 -14.21
CA ASN A 137 14.72 5.09 -15.14
C ASN A 137 13.89 3.81 -15.41
N LYS A 138 12.65 3.75 -14.93
CA LYS A 138 11.73 2.61 -15.12
C LYS A 138 12.31 1.27 -14.70
N VAL A 139 13.02 1.27 -13.59
CA VAL A 139 13.54 0.05 -12.98
C VAL A 139 12.43 -0.57 -12.13
N SER A 140 12.01 -1.77 -12.49
CA SER A 140 10.97 -2.51 -11.77
C SER A 140 11.44 -2.94 -10.38
N TYR A 141 10.50 -3.01 -9.42
CA TYR A 141 10.79 -3.15 -7.98
C TYR A 141 11.67 -4.36 -7.64
N GLU A 142 11.53 -5.48 -8.32
CA GLU A 142 12.37 -6.67 -8.10
C GLU A 142 13.84 -6.48 -8.43
N LYS A 143 14.19 -5.39 -9.15
CA LYS A 143 15.55 -5.03 -9.58
C LYS A 143 16.15 -3.88 -8.76
N ILE A 144 15.35 -3.19 -7.96
CA ILE A 144 15.83 -2.14 -7.07
C ILE A 144 16.47 -2.81 -5.85
N PRO A 145 17.59 -2.29 -5.28
CA PRO A 145 18.18 -2.86 -4.08
C PRO A 145 17.16 -3.11 -2.98
N TRP A 146 17.15 -4.29 -2.40
CA TRP A 146 16.13 -4.69 -1.42
C TRP A 146 15.98 -3.75 -0.23
N ASN A 147 17.08 -3.28 0.32
CA ASN A 147 17.04 -2.32 1.43
C ASN A 147 16.28 -1.04 1.09
N ILE A 148 16.30 -0.60 -0.17
CA ILE A 148 15.54 0.57 -0.64
C ILE A 148 14.07 0.24 -0.77
N VAL A 149 13.71 -0.90 -1.37
CA VAL A 149 12.31 -1.37 -1.47
C VAL A 149 11.71 -1.54 -0.08
N TYR A 150 12.45 -2.18 0.83
CA TYR A 150 12.04 -2.41 2.21
C TYR A 150 11.77 -1.09 2.98
N GLU A 151 12.71 -0.15 2.95
CA GLU A 151 12.56 1.15 3.64
C GLU A 151 11.43 1.99 3.04
N TYR A 152 11.31 1.98 1.71
CA TYR A 152 10.26 2.68 1.01
C TYR A 152 8.87 2.11 1.34
N GLY A 153 8.66 0.81 1.16
CA GLY A 153 7.37 0.18 1.39
C GLY A 153 6.94 0.23 2.86
N LYS A 154 7.88 0.08 3.81
CA LYS A 154 7.56 0.29 5.23
C LYS A 154 7.08 1.72 5.51
N GLN A 155 7.70 2.70 4.89
CA GLN A 155 7.29 4.09 5.06
C GLN A 155 5.93 4.37 4.43
N ASP A 156 5.60 3.73 3.30
CA ASP A 156 4.30 3.90 2.64
C ASP A 156 3.17 3.35 3.52
N VAL A 157 3.35 2.18 4.13
CA VAL A 157 2.39 1.61 5.09
C VAL A 157 2.22 2.54 6.30
N GLU A 158 3.32 3.01 6.90
CA GLU A 158 3.26 3.91 8.06
C GLU A 158 2.57 5.23 7.71
N SER A 159 2.89 5.82 6.56
CA SER A 159 2.27 7.06 6.07
C SER A 159 0.77 6.88 5.82
N THR A 160 0.37 5.75 5.24
CA THR A 160 -1.03 5.42 4.98
C THR A 160 -1.82 5.25 6.29
N TYR A 161 -1.25 4.56 7.27
CA TYR A 161 -1.85 4.41 8.60
C TYR A 161 -2.04 5.77 9.29
N GLN A 162 -0.99 6.59 9.35
CA GLN A 162 -1.07 7.92 9.96
C GLN A 162 -2.05 8.84 9.24
N LEU A 163 -2.12 8.76 7.91
CA LEU A 163 -3.10 9.49 7.12
C LEU A 163 -4.52 9.08 7.49
N ALA A 164 -4.81 7.78 7.58
CA ALA A 164 -6.12 7.28 7.97
C ALA A 164 -6.53 7.77 9.37
N VAL A 165 -5.62 7.66 10.35
CA VAL A 165 -5.85 8.15 11.72
C VAL A 165 -6.15 9.67 11.72
N ALA A 166 -5.39 10.46 10.96
CA ALA A 166 -5.62 11.91 10.85
C ALA A 166 -6.96 12.25 10.19
N GLN A 167 -7.39 11.46 9.20
CA GLN A 167 -8.70 11.62 8.55
C GLN A 167 -9.85 11.35 9.52
N LEU A 168 -9.80 10.22 10.23
CA LEU A 168 -10.82 9.84 11.22
C LEU A 168 -10.90 10.86 12.36
N SER A 169 -9.76 11.30 12.87
CA SER A 169 -9.68 12.32 13.91
C SER A 169 -10.34 13.64 13.46
N LYS A 170 -10.08 14.08 12.22
CA LYS A 170 -10.70 15.30 11.67
C LYS A 170 -12.21 15.18 11.52
N LEU A 171 -12.71 13.99 11.19
CA LEU A 171 -14.14 13.70 11.08
C LEU A 171 -14.80 13.44 12.46
N LYS A 172 -14.00 13.27 13.51
CA LYS A 172 -14.45 12.89 14.87
C LYS A 172 -15.19 11.55 14.88
N ILE A 173 -14.73 10.59 14.09
CA ILE A 173 -15.27 9.24 14.02
C ILE A 173 -14.18 8.23 14.33
N GLY A 174 -14.57 7.04 14.79
CA GLY A 174 -13.70 5.89 15.00
C GLY A 174 -13.77 4.88 13.83
N TRP A 175 -12.94 3.86 13.88
CA TRP A 175 -12.95 2.79 12.88
C TRP A 175 -14.30 2.07 12.78
N GLY A 176 -15.03 1.94 13.90
CA GLY A 176 -16.35 1.31 13.93
C GLY A 176 -17.43 2.14 13.20
N ASP A 177 -17.28 3.45 13.17
CA ASP A 177 -18.28 4.37 12.61
C ASP A 177 -18.24 4.45 11.08
N LEU A 178 -17.18 3.93 10.45
CA LEU A 178 -17.02 3.97 8.99
C LEU A 178 -18.07 3.16 8.22
N TYR A 179 -18.79 2.28 8.90
CA TYR A 179 -19.60 1.22 8.26
C TYR A 179 -20.95 1.00 8.94
N VAL A 180 -21.51 2.07 9.44
CA VAL A 180 -22.88 2.06 9.98
C VAL A 180 -23.91 2.25 8.87
#